data_3f81f46b0d8c98ab3c4477fd7fde2420
#
_entry.id   3f81f46b0d8c98ab3c4477fd7fde2420
#
_cell.length_a   1.000
_cell.length_b   1.000
_cell.length_c   1.000
_cell.angle_alpha   90.00
_cell.angle_beta   90.00
_cell.angle_gamma   90.00
#
_symmetry.space_group_name_H-M   'P 1'
#
loop_
_entity.id
_entity.type
_entity.pdbx_description
1 polymer ?
#
loop_
_entity_poly.entity_id
_entity_poly.type
_entity_poly.pdbx_seq_one_letter_code
_entity_poly.pdbx_strand_id
1 'polypeptide(L)'
;LWDQLVKIGFKEIEVGFPSASGHDYEFVRDLIDNGRIPDDVTIQVLTQARPDLIEKTFEALKGARRAIVHVYNSTSTVQREQVFGLDRAGIVDIAVKGAALVKDCATRYPETEWVFEYSPESFTGTELDFAVEVCNAVTGVWQPTPEQPVIINLPATVEMSTPNVYADQIEWFGRNVRDRDSLILSVHPHNDRGAAVAAA
;
A
#
# COMPACT_ATOMS: atom_id res chain seq x y z
N LEU A 1 6.77 -17.53 -11.85
CA LEU A 1 6.40 -17.26 -10.45
C LEU A 1 4.89 -17.10 -10.28
N TRP A 2 4.21 -16.25 -11.08
CA TRP A 2 2.76 -16.01 -11.04
C TRP A 2 1.94 -17.31 -10.95
N ASP A 3 2.10 -18.21 -11.94
CA ASP A 3 1.33 -19.46 -12.00
C ASP A 3 1.55 -20.35 -10.76
N GLN A 4 2.73 -20.27 -10.12
CA GLN A 4 3.01 -21.00 -8.89
C GLN A 4 2.27 -20.40 -7.69
N LEU A 5 2.24 -19.06 -7.56
CA LEU A 5 1.51 -18.38 -6.48
C LEU A 5 0.01 -18.67 -6.57
N VAL A 6 -0.55 -18.58 -7.79
CA VAL A 6 -1.95 -18.94 -8.04
C VAL A 6 -2.22 -20.41 -7.68
N LYS A 7 -1.33 -21.32 -8.09
CA LYS A 7 -1.44 -22.76 -7.78
C LYS A 7 -1.34 -23.07 -6.28
N ILE A 8 -0.51 -22.32 -5.54
CA ILE A 8 -0.42 -22.43 -4.07
C ILE A 8 -1.73 -21.96 -3.41
N GLY A 9 -2.45 -21.04 -4.04
CA GLY A 9 -3.76 -20.60 -3.59
C GLY A 9 -3.79 -19.18 -3.02
N PHE A 10 -2.75 -18.36 -3.28
CA PHE A 10 -2.79 -16.93 -2.93
C PHE A 10 -3.93 -16.22 -3.66
N LYS A 11 -4.64 -15.35 -2.96
CA LYS A 11 -5.82 -14.63 -3.48
C LYS A 11 -5.57 -13.15 -3.73
N GLU A 12 -4.55 -12.58 -3.09
CA GLU A 12 -4.08 -11.24 -3.32
C GLU A 12 -2.57 -11.32 -3.62
N ILE A 13 -2.16 -10.84 -4.78
CA ILE A 13 -0.78 -11.01 -5.25
C ILE A 13 -0.27 -9.68 -5.80
N GLU A 14 0.75 -9.12 -5.15
CA GLU A 14 1.44 -7.94 -5.67
C GLU A 14 2.32 -8.35 -6.85
N VAL A 15 2.08 -7.71 -8.00
CA VAL A 15 2.66 -8.11 -9.29
C VAL A 15 3.68 -7.10 -9.84
N GLY A 16 3.93 -6.02 -9.12
CA GLY A 16 5.00 -5.09 -9.43
C GLY A 16 4.64 -3.61 -9.29
N PHE A 17 5.51 -2.77 -9.83
CA PHE A 17 5.39 -1.31 -9.84
C PHE A 17 5.32 -0.80 -11.29
N PRO A 18 4.14 -0.89 -11.94
CA PRO A 18 4.00 -0.67 -13.37
C PRO A 18 4.35 0.74 -13.84
N SER A 19 4.27 1.74 -12.97
CA SER A 19 4.65 3.11 -13.32
C SER A 19 6.16 3.39 -13.22
N ALA A 20 6.93 2.54 -12.53
CA ALA A 20 8.37 2.71 -12.37
C ALA A 20 9.20 1.89 -13.37
N SER A 21 8.65 0.82 -13.94
CA SER A 21 9.36 -0.12 -14.80
C SER A 21 8.53 -0.51 -16.03
N GLY A 22 9.14 -0.46 -17.21
CA GLY A 22 8.51 -0.96 -18.44
C GLY A 22 8.20 -2.46 -18.37
N HIS A 23 9.08 -3.26 -17.75
CA HIS A 23 8.85 -4.69 -17.57
C HIS A 23 7.65 -4.98 -16.66
N ASP A 24 7.52 -4.24 -15.55
CA ASP A 24 6.37 -4.40 -14.66
C ASP A 24 5.08 -3.97 -15.35
N TYR A 25 5.13 -2.89 -16.14
CA TYR A 25 3.98 -2.45 -16.94
C TYR A 25 3.54 -3.52 -17.92
N GLU A 26 4.47 -4.05 -18.72
CA GLU A 26 4.22 -5.12 -19.71
C GLU A 26 3.69 -6.38 -19.03
N PHE A 27 4.22 -6.74 -17.86
CA PHE A 27 3.77 -7.92 -17.11
C PHE A 27 2.33 -7.75 -16.59
N VAL A 28 1.99 -6.60 -16.02
CA VAL A 28 0.61 -6.30 -15.58
C VAL A 28 -0.35 -6.35 -16.78
N ARG A 29 0.04 -5.76 -17.92
CA ARG A 29 -0.76 -5.84 -19.15
C ARG A 29 -0.90 -7.26 -19.66
N ASP A 30 0.17 -8.06 -19.65
CA ASP A 30 0.10 -9.48 -20.07
C ASP A 30 -0.91 -10.27 -19.23
N LEU A 31 -0.93 -10.05 -17.91
CA LEU A 31 -1.88 -10.70 -17.02
C LEU A 31 -3.33 -10.33 -17.34
N ILE A 32 -3.59 -9.07 -17.64
CA ILE A 32 -4.94 -8.55 -17.92
C ILE A 32 -5.37 -8.91 -19.35
N ASP A 33 -4.56 -8.55 -20.35
CA ASP A 33 -4.91 -8.67 -21.78
C ASP A 33 -5.06 -10.13 -22.23
N ASN A 34 -4.31 -11.04 -21.62
CA ASN A 34 -4.37 -12.46 -21.92
C ASN A 34 -5.26 -13.27 -20.95
N GLY A 35 -6.01 -12.60 -20.08
CA GLY A 35 -6.98 -13.26 -19.19
C GLY A 35 -6.34 -14.26 -18.22
N ARG A 36 -5.12 -13.96 -17.73
CA ARG A 36 -4.35 -14.86 -16.87
C ARG A 36 -4.70 -14.75 -15.39
N ILE A 37 -5.58 -13.83 -15.02
CA ILE A 37 -5.98 -13.60 -13.63
C ILE A 37 -7.23 -14.44 -13.35
N PRO A 38 -7.16 -15.43 -12.45
CA PRO A 38 -8.36 -16.18 -12.04
C PRO A 38 -9.42 -15.28 -11.41
N ASP A 39 -10.68 -15.65 -11.51
CA ASP A 39 -11.81 -14.86 -11.00
C ASP A 39 -11.76 -14.59 -9.50
N ASP A 40 -11.11 -15.46 -8.75
CA ASP A 40 -10.97 -15.41 -7.29
C ASP A 40 -9.61 -14.84 -6.83
N VAL A 41 -8.82 -14.28 -7.75
CA VAL A 41 -7.52 -13.66 -7.48
C VAL A 41 -7.59 -12.16 -7.78
N THR A 42 -7.06 -11.36 -6.86
CA THR A 42 -6.91 -9.91 -7.00
C THR A 42 -5.44 -9.59 -7.22
N ILE A 43 -5.13 -8.85 -8.28
CA ILE A 43 -3.77 -8.31 -8.44
C ILE A 43 -3.61 -7.04 -7.63
N GLN A 44 -2.41 -6.86 -7.08
CA GLN A 44 -2.00 -5.65 -6.37
C GLN A 44 -0.83 -5.02 -7.12
N VAL A 45 -0.80 -3.70 -7.18
CA VAL A 45 0.32 -2.96 -7.76
C VAL A 45 0.72 -1.80 -6.87
N LEU A 46 2.04 -1.57 -6.80
CA LEU A 46 2.63 -0.51 -6.01
C LEU A 46 2.69 0.79 -6.82
N THR A 47 2.48 1.92 -6.15
CA THR A 47 2.73 3.25 -6.70
C THR A 47 3.15 4.23 -5.61
N GLN A 48 4.09 5.11 -5.91
CA GLN A 48 4.44 6.23 -5.03
C GLN A 48 3.34 7.31 -5.10
N ALA A 49 3.16 8.07 -4.02
CA ALA A 49 2.20 9.19 -3.94
C ALA A 49 2.66 10.40 -4.80
N ARG A 50 2.79 10.17 -6.11
CA ARG A 50 3.15 11.14 -7.14
C ARG A 50 2.12 11.08 -8.26
N PRO A 51 1.64 12.24 -8.76
CA PRO A 51 0.57 12.27 -9.77
C PRO A 51 0.88 11.49 -11.03
N ASP A 52 2.08 11.67 -11.59
CA ASP A 52 2.54 11.00 -12.81
C ASP A 52 2.56 9.47 -12.67
N LEU A 53 2.96 8.97 -11.50
CA LEU A 53 3.05 7.53 -11.23
C LEU A 53 1.67 6.93 -10.95
N ILE A 54 0.81 7.62 -10.19
CA ILE A 54 -0.56 7.17 -9.90
C ILE A 54 -1.36 7.06 -11.21
N GLU A 55 -1.35 8.08 -12.05
CA GLU A 55 -2.09 8.06 -13.32
C GLU A 55 -1.63 6.91 -14.22
N LYS A 56 -0.31 6.70 -14.35
CA LYS A 56 0.24 5.60 -15.14
C LYS A 56 -0.10 4.24 -14.55
N THR A 57 -0.20 4.12 -13.23
CA THR A 57 -0.63 2.89 -12.55
C THR A 57 -2.06 2.53 -12.93
N PHE A 58 -2.99 3.47 -12.90
CA PHE A 58 -4.37 3.23 -13.34
C PHE A 58 -4.47 2.90 -14.83
N GLU A 59 -3.65 3.52 -15.67
CA GLU A 59 -3.54 3.16 -17.09
C GLU A 59 -3.12 1.70 -17.25
N ALA A 60 -2.12 1.24 -16.49
CA ALA A 60 -1.65 -0.15 -16.51
C ALA A 60 -2.73 -1.15 -16.06
N LEU A 61 -3.63 -0.76 -15.16
CA LEU A 61 -4.67 -1.61 -14.60
C LEU A 61 -5.98 -1.62 -15.42
N LYS A 62 -6.07 -0.81 -16.47
CA LYS A 62 -7.28 -0.73 -17.30
C LYS A 62 -7.74 -2.10 -17.78
N GLY A 63 -9.00 -2.45 -17.53
CA GLY A 63 -9.60 -3.73 -17.90
C GLY A 63 -9.39 -4.84 -16.85
N ALA A 64 -8.70 -4.58 -15.74
CA ALA A 64 -8.71 -5.49 -14.61
C ALA A 64 -10.11 -5.56 -14.01
N ARG A 65 -10.58 -6.77 -13.66
CA ARG A 65 -11.87 -6.96 -12.99
C ARG A 65 -11.85 -6.41 -11.55
N ARG A 66 -10.76 -6.70 -10.83
CA ARG A 66 -10.51 -6.27 -9.46
C ARG A 66 -9.03 -6.01 -9.27
N ALA A 67 -8.68 -4.92 -8.60
CA ALA A 67 -7.30 -4.56 -8.33
C ALA A 67 -7.13 -3.81 -7.00
N ILE A 68 -6.01 -4.07 -6.32
CA ILE A 68 -5.55 -3.29 -5.18
C ILE A 68 -4.54 -2.26 -5.69
N VAL A 69 -4.79 -0.99 -5.43
CA VAL A 69 -3.83 0.10 -5.66
C VAL A 69 -3.14 0.42 -4.35
N HIS A 70 -1.88 0.00 -4.24
CA HIS A 70 -1.04 0.18 -3.06
C HIS A 70 -0.22 1.47 -3.23
N VAL A 71 -0.67 2.55 -2.63
CA VAL A 71 0.04 3.84 -2.67
C VAL A 71 0.86 4.03 -1.39
N TYR A 72 2.07 4.58 -1.54
CA TYR A 72 2.94 4.86 -0.41
C TYR A 72 3.63 6.22 -0.52
N ASN A 73 4.02 6.74 0.62
CA ASN A 73 5.06 7.77 0.74
C ASN A 73 5.85 7.58 2.03
N SER A 74 7.10 8.03 2.00
CA SER A 74 8.00 7.88 3.14
C SER A 74 7.62 8.82 4.28
N THR A 75 7.62 8.29 5.51
CA THR A 75 7.16 9.02 6.70
C THR A 75 8.20 9.11 7.82
N SER A 76 9.31 8.35 7.74
CA SER A 76 10.34 8.31 8.77
C SER A 76 11.02 9.67 8.99
N THR A 77 11.51 9.89 10.20
CA THR A 77 12.25 11.11 10.58
C THR A 77 13.39 11.39 9.60
N VAL A 78 14.19 10.38 9.29
CA VAL A 78 15.35 10.54 8.39
C VAL A 78 14.93 10.99 6.99
N GLN A 79 13.88 10.39 6.45
CA GLN A 79 13.40 10.74 5.11
C GLN A 79 12.76 12.12 5.08
N ARG A 80 12.01 12.49 6.12
CA ARG A 80 11.46 13.85 6.24
C ARG A 80 12.54 14.91 6.22
N GLU A 81 13.59 14.72 7.04
CA GLU A 81 14.63 15.71 7.24
C GLU A 81 15.66 15.74 6.11
N GLN A 82 16.13 14.56 5.66
CA GLN A 82 17.28 14.45 4.76
C GLN A 82 16.90 14.35 3.29
N VAL A 83 15.69 13.86 2.98
CA VAL A 83 15.25 13.64 1.58
C VAL A 83 14.26 14.71 1.15
N PHE A 84 13.20 14.92 1.94
CA PHE A 84 12.14 15.86 1.54
C PHE A 84 12.37 17.29 2.06
N GLY A 85 13.08 17.47 3.18
CA GLY A 85 13.19 18.76 3.85
C GLY A 85 11.82 19.29 4.31
N LEU A 86 10.92 18.39 4.70
CA LEU A 86 9.54 18.69 5.09
C LEU A 86 9.29 18.29 6.55
N ASP A 87 8.39 19.03 7.18
CA ASP A 87 7.82 18.67 8.47
C ASP A 87 6.70 17.61 8.34
N ARG A 88 6.11 17.21 9.46
CA ARG A 88 4.99 16.24 9.49
C ARG A 88 3.82 16.70 8.61
N ALA A 89 3.46 17.97 8.66
CA ALA A 89 2.34 18.51 7.89
C ALA A 89 2.58 18.41 6.38
N GLY A 90 3.81 18.69 5.92
CA GLY A 90 4.20 18.54 4.51
C GLY A 90 4.12 17.07 4.04
N ILE A 91 4.48 16.11 4.89
CA ILE A 91 4.36 14.67 4.58
C ILE A 91 2.89 14.21 4.54
N VAL A 92 2.07 14.70 5.48
CA VAL A 92 0.62 14.44 5.46
C VAL A 92 -0.02 15.00 4.18
N ASP A 93 0.38 16.18 3.72
CA ASP A 93 -0.11 16.80 2.48
C ASP A 93 0.19 15.92 1.25
N ILE A 94 1.40 15.33 1.17
CA ILE A 94 1.75 14.36 0.12
C ILE A 94 0.81 13.15 0.16
N ALA A 95 0.62 12.56 1.33
CA ALA A 95 -0.23 11.38 1.52
C ALA A 95 -1.69 11.66 1.13
N VAL A 96 -2.25 12.76 1.60
CA VAL A 96 -3.64 13.18 1.33
C VAL A 96 -3.86 13.48 -0.15
N LYS A 97 -2.93 14.19 -0.80
CA LYS A 97 -3.00 14.45 -2.25
C LYS A 97 -2.91 13.16 -3.06
N GLY A 98 -2.02 12.24 -2.66
CA GLY A 98 -1.91 10.93 -3.29
C GLY A 98 -3.21 10.14 -3.14
N ALA A 99 -3.76 10.06 -1.93
CA ALA A 99 -5.02 9.36 -1.65
C ALA A 99 -6.22 9.96 -2.42
N ALA A 100 -6.30 11.28 -2.50
CA ALA A 100 -7.34 11.97 -3.26
C ALA A 100 -7.25 11.66 -4.77
N LEU A 101 -6.04 11.64 -5.32
CA LEU A 101 -5.84 11.32 -6.72
C LEU A 101 -6.16 9.84 -7.03
N VAL A 102 -5.77 8.90 -6.15
CA VAL A 102 -6.14 7.48 -6.26
C VAL A 102 -7.66 7.34 -6.31
N LYS A 103 -8.38 8.01 -5.40
CA LYS A 103 -9.85 7.99 -5.38
C LYS A 103 -10.45 8.59 -6.67
N ASP A 104 -9.91 9.72 -7.16
CA ASP A 104 -10.37 10.34 -8.40
C ASP A 104 -10.10 9.43 -9.62
N CYS A 105 -8.91 8.87 -9.74
CA CYS A 105 -8.58 7.95 -10.82
C CYS A 105 -9.50 6.72 -10.84
N ALA A 106 -9.83 6.15 -9.68
CA ALA A 106 -10.74 5.01 -9.58
C ALA A 106 -12.12 5.31 -10.18
N THR A 107 -12.62 6.55 -10.06
CA THR A 107 -13.90 6.96 -10.66
C THR A 107 -13.90 6.96 -12.18
N ARG A 108 -12.74 7.03 -12.80
CA ARG A 108 -12.60 7.04 -14.28
C ARG A 108 -12.70 5.63 -14.89
N TYR A 109 -12.61 4.59 -14.07
CA TYR A 109 -12.66 3.17 -14.46
C TYR A 109 -13.66 2.41 -13.59
N PRO A 110 -14.98 2.74 -13.73
CA PRO A 110 -16.03 2.19 -12.87
C PRO A 110 -16.31 0.70 -13.10
N GLU A 111 -15.73 0.11 -14.14
CA GLU A 111 -15.84 -1.32 -14.45
C GLU A 111 -14.94 -2.19 -13.56
N THR A 112 -13.96 -1.60 -12.87
CA THR A 112 -13.04 -2.31 -11.99
C THR A 112 -13.48 -2.18 -10.53
N GLU A 113 -13.47 -3.27 -9.80
CA GLU A 113 -13.63 -3.26 -8.34
C GLU A 113 -12.31 -2.83 -7.71
N TRP A 114 -12.26 -1.61 -7.16
CA TRP A 114 -11.07 -1.04 -6.58
C TRP A 114 -10.98 -1.30 -5.08
N VAL A 115 -9.80 -1.74 -4.64
CA VAL A 115 -9.41 -1.76 -3.23
C VAL A 115 -8.21 -0.84 -3.06
N PHE A 116 -8.21 -0.02 -2.03
CA PHE A 116 -7.12 0.91 -1.76
C PHE A 116 -6.26 0.41 -0.61
N GLU A 117 -4.96 0.53 -0.80
CA GLU A 117 -3.96 0.24 0.22
C GLU A 117 -3.01 1.42 0.38
N TYR A 118 -2.66 1.75 1.62
CA TYR A 118 -1.69 2.79 1.94
C TYR A 118 -0.59 2.28 2.86
N SER A 119 0.65 2.64 2.53
CA SER A 119 1.81 2.43 3.42
C SER A 119 2.42 3.75 3.85
N PRO A 120 2.53 4.02 5.17
CA PRO A 120 3.50 4.96 5.70
C PRO A 120 4.89 4.32 5.62
N GLU A 121 5.59 4.49 4.49
CA GLU A 121 6.86 3.82 4.22
C GLU A 121 7.88 4.10 5.32
N SER A 122 8.67 3.09 5.68
CA SER A 122 9.55 3.11 6.84
C SER A 122 8.79 3.32 8.17
N PHE A 123 7.67 2.61 8.34
CA PHE A 123 6.85 2.68 9.56
C PHE A 123 7.67 2.48 10.84
N THR A 124 8.60 1.52 10.86
CA THR A 124 9.46 1.25 12.02
C THR A 124 10.42 2.39 12.36
N GLY A 125 10.67 3.31 11.44
CA GLY A 125 11.47 4.53 11.63
C GLY A 125 10.62 5.80 11.78
N THR A 126 9.31 5.63 11.87
CA THR A 126 8.33 6.71 12.02
C THR A 126 7.82 6.72 13.47
N GLU A 127 7.62 7.90 14.05
CA GLU A 127 6.99 8.00 15.36
C GLU A 127 5.56 7.45 15.28
N LEU A 128 5.17 6.61 16.25
CA LEU A 128 3.89 5.89 16.18
C LEU A 128 2.67 6.82 16.14
N ASP A 129 2.71 7.92 16.89
CA ASP A 129 1.67 8.96 16.86
C ASP A 129 1.54 9.59 15.46
N PHE A 130 2.67 9.82 14.80
CA PHE A 130 2.69 10.36 13.45
C PHE A 130 2.23 9.32 12.40
N ALA A 131 2.59 8.06 12.56
CA ALA A 131 2.07 6.99 11.69
C ALA A 131 0.53 6.90 11.76
N VAL A 132 -0.05 7.00 12.96
CA VAL A 132 -1.50 7.07 13.16
C VAL A 132 -2.08 8.35 12.54
N GLU A 133 -1.44 9.50 12.72
CA GLU A 133 -1.88 10.79 12.16
C GLU A 133 -1.99 10.72 10.63
N VAL A 134 -0.94 10.28 9.94
CA VAL A 134 -0.93 10.22 8.48
C VAL A 134 -1.91 9.19 7.94
N CYS A 135 -2.01 8.01 8.56
CA CYS A 135 -2.99 7.00 8.14
C CYS A 135 -4.43 7.48 8.35
N ASN A 136 -4.72 8.14 9.48
CA ASN A 136 -6.02 8.75 9.72
C ASN A 136 -6.37 9.87 8.73
N ALA A 137 -5.37 10.60 8.24
CA ALA A 137 -5.58 11.61 7.20
C ALA A 137 -5.93 10.97 5.86
N VAL A 138 -5.24 9.90 5.46
CA VAL A 138 -5.52 9.12 4.25
C VAL A 138 -6.89 8.48 4.30
N THR A 139 -7.22 7.76 5.39
CA THR A 139 -8.54 7.12 5.55
C THR A 139 -9.67 8.14 5.61
N GLY A 140 -9.40 9.34 6.13
CA GLY A 140 -10.34 10.48 6.08
C GLY A 140 -10.71 10.93 4.67
N VAL A 141 -9.81 10.73 3.68
CA VAL A 141 -10.09 10.95 2.25
C VAL A 141 -10.89 9.80 1.64
N TRP A 142 -10.49 8.57 1.91
CA TRP A 142 -11.10 7.37 1.33
C TRP A 142 -12.44 7.02 1.97
N GLN A 143 -12.61 7.31 3.26
CA GLN A 143 -13.84 7.06 4.02
C GLN A 143 -14.27 5.59 3.98
N PRO A 144 -13.40 4.66 4.44
CA PRO A 144 -13.73 3.24 4.45
C PRO A 144 -14.91 2.93 5.36
N THR A 145 -15.58 1.82 5.07
CA THR A 145 -16.63 1.23 5.92
C THR A 145 -16.29 -0.23 6.19
N PRO A 146 -16.93 -0.88 7.17
CA PRO A 146 -16.74 -2.32 7.39
C PRO A 146 -17.08 -3.19 6.16
N GLU A 147 -18.00 -2.71 5.30
CA GLU A 147 -18.40 -3.39 4.05
C GLU A 147 -17.43 -3.10 2.89
N GLN A 148 -16.71 -1.99 2.97
CA GLN A 148 -15.71 -1.57 1.99
C GLN A 148 -14.43 -1.13 2.72
N PRO A 149 -13.71 -2.08 3.32
CA PRO A 149 -12.50 -1.76 4.06
C PRO A 149 -11.37 -1.34 3.12
N VAL A 150 -10.43 -0.58 3.69
CA VAL A 150 -9.13 -0.31 3.05
C VAL A 150 -8.02 -1.00 3.79
N ILE A 151 -6.90 -1.19 3.13
CA ILE A 151 -5.72 -1.83 3.70
C ILE A 151 -4.74 -0.75 4.16
N ILE A 152 -4.26 -0.88 5.39
CA ILE A 152 -3.11 -0.13 5.91
C ILE A 152 -1.97 -1.12 6.10
N ASN A 153 -0.94 -0.98 5.28
CA ASN A 153 0.24 -1.80 5.34
C ASN A 153 1.35 -1.09 6.13
N LEU A 154 1.93 -1.78 7.10
CA LEU A 154 2.87 -1.21 8.06
C LEU A 154 4.27 -1.82 7.85
N PRO A 155 5.10 -1.25 6.93
CA PRO A 155 6.33 -1.89 6.53
C PRO A 155 7.49 -1.66 7.51
N ALA A 156 8.17 -2.75 7.87
CA ALA A 156 9.48 -2.71 8.47
C ALA A 156 10.54 -2.54 7.36
N THR A 157 10.46 -1.45 6.59
CA THR A 157 11.36 -1.15 5.46
C THR A 157 12.83 -1.24 5.86
N VAL A 158 13.12 -0.85 7.10
CA VAL A 158 14.36 -1.14 7.80
C VAL A 158 14.04 -1.88 9.08
N GLU A 159 14.64 -3.04 9.31
CA GLU A 159 14.51 -3.80 10.55
C GLU A 159 15.24 -3.08 11.69
N MET A 160 14.62 -2.07 12.29
CA MET A 160 15.23 -1.22 13.32
C MET A 160 15.25 -1.86 14.71
N SER A 161 14.41 -2.86 14.94
CA SER A 161 14.20 -3.51 16.24
C SER A 161 14.02 -5.02 16.11
N THR A 162 13.76 -5.69 17.22
CA THR A 162 13.44 -7.12 17.25
C THR A 162 11.98 -7.37 16.87
N PRO A 163 11.62 -8.60 16.43
CA PRO A 163 10.27 -8.96 16.01
C PRO A 163 9.18 -8.62 17.04
N ASN A 164 9.42 -8.84 18.32
CA ASN A 164 8.47 -8.53 19.39
C ASN A 164 8.18 -7.02 19.49
N VAL A 165 9.19 -6.17 19.27
CA VAL A 165 9.00 -4.70 19.26
C VAL A 165 8.16 -4.29 18.06
N TYR A 166 8.37 -4.90 16.88
CA TYR A 166 7.53 -4.67 15.72
C TYR A 166 6.08 -5.07 15.99
N ALA A 167 5.86 -6.25 16.61
CA ALA A 167 4.52 -6.70 17.01
C ALA A 167 3.84 -5.72 17.98
N ASP A 168 4.59 -5.22 18.99
CA ASP A 168 4.08 -4.20 19.91
C ASP A 168 3.70 -2.89 19.21
N GLN A 169 4.48 -2.47 18.21
CA GLN A 169 4.15 -1.30 17.38
C GLN A 169 2.86 -1.50 16.58
N ILE A 170 2.67 -2.67 15.98
CA ILE A 170 1.45 -3.03 15.24
C ILE A 170 0.23 -3.04 16.19
N GLU A 171 0.37 -3.66 17.36
CA GLU A 171 -0.72 -3.68 18.35
C GLU A 171 -1.07 -2.26 18.82
N TRP A 172 -0.06 -1.45 19.14
CA TRP A 172 -0.28 -0.06 19.55
C TRP A 172 -0.98 0.74 18.44
N PHE A 173 -0.51 0.60 17.19
CA PHE A 173 -1.13 1.27 16.03
C PHE A 173 -2.60 0.85 15.91
N GLY A 174 -2.90 -0.45 15.96
CA GLY A 174 -4.25 -0.97 15.83
C GLY A 174 -5.21 -0.51 16.93
N ARG A 175 -4.69 -0.19 18.13
CA ARG A 175 -5.48 0.36 19.24
C ARG A 175 -5.71 1.88 19.13
N ASN A 176 -4.92 2.61 18.35
CA ASN A 176 -4.96 4.07 18.30
C ASN A 176 -5.44 4.64 16.93
N VAL A 177 -5.45 3.83 15.88
CA VAL A 177 -5.99 4.23 14.58
C VAL A 177 -7.52 4.36 14.64
N ARG A 178 -8.07 5.37 13.96
CA ARG A 178 -9.53 5.54 13.86
C ARG A 178 -10.17 4.50 12.96
N ASP A 179 -11.45 4.27 13.13
CA ASP A 179 -12.28 3.44 12.28
C ASP A 179 -11.69 2.02 12.05
N ARG A 180 -11.12 1.44 13.13
CA ARG A 180 -10.36 0.18 13.09
C ARG A 180 -11.12 -0.97 12.41
N ASP A 181 -12.43 -1.03 12.58
CA ASP A 181 -13.29 -2.08 12.00
C ASP A 181 -13.46 -1.95 10.47
N SER A 182 -13.07 -0.81 9.92
CA SER A 182 -13.05 -0.53 8.48
C SER A 182 -11.65 -0.69 7.86
N LEU A 183 -10.69 -1.21 8.64
CA LEU A 183 -9.29 -1.34 8.22
C LEU A 183 -8.81 -2.78 8.28
N ILE A 184 -8.17 -3.23 7.21
CA ILE A 184 -7.34 -4.43 7.19
C ILE A 184 -5.91 -3.98 7.50
N LEU A 185 -5.30 -4.51 8.56
CA LEU A 185 -3.88 -4.27 8.82
C LEU A 185 -3.05 -5.33 8.12
N SER A 186 -2.17 -4.88 7.23
CA SER A 186 -1.19 -5.70 6.55
C SER A 186 0.18 -5.52 7.20
N VAL A 187 0.89 -6.60 7.42
CA VAL A 187 2.26 -6.58 7.94
C VAL A 187 3.24 -6.84 6.80
N HIS A 188 4.35 -6.09 6.81
CA HIS A 188 5.35 -6.16 5.75
C HIS A 188 6.76 -6.19 6.36
N PRO A 189 7.14 -7.30 7.02
CA PRO A 189 8.48 -7.44 7.56
C PRO A 189 9.50 -7.68 6.45
N HIS A 190 10.62 -6.97 6.51
CA HIS A 190 11.78 -7.27 5.68
C HIS A 190 12.65 -8.35 6.34
N ASN A 191 13.48 -9.03 5.55
CA ASN A 191 14.30 -10.16 6.01
C ASN A 191 15.80 -9.88 5.96
N ASP A 192 16.20 -8.62 6.11
CA ASP A 192 17.61 -8.20 6.02
C ASP A 192 18.47 -8.82 7.12
N ARG A 193 17.87 -9.07 8.28
CA ARG A 193 18.49 -9.70 9.46
C ARG A 193 18.04 -11.13 9.70
N GLY A 194 17.27 -11.71 8.78
CA GLY A 194 16.75 -13.06 8.91
C GLY A 194 15.60 -13.23 9.90
N ALA A 195 14.92 -12.14 10.30
CA ALA A 195 13.92 -12.14 11.34
C ALA A 195 12.46 -12.03 10.82
N ALA A 196 12.25 -11.96 9.50
CA ALA A 196 10.92 -11.71 8.92
C ALA A 196 9.86 -12.73 9.35
N VAL A 197 10.20 -14.03 9.36
CA VAL A 197 9.25 -15.09 9.77
C VAL A 197 8.82 -14.96 11.23
N ALA A 198 9.75 -14.49 12.09
CA ALA A 198 9.41 -14.26 13.50
C ALA A 198 8.64 -12.97 13.72
N ALA A 199 8.75 -12.00 12.78
CA ALA A 199 8.05 -10.72 12.84
C ALA A 199 6.63 -10.80 12.28
N ALA A 200 6.39 -11.69 11.31
CA ALA A 200 5.06 -11.98 10.75
C ALA A 200 4.23 -12.89 11.67
#